data_7db68e46959948830599637f93e01e90
#
_entry.id   7db68e46959948830599637f93e01e90
#
_cell.length_a   1.000
_cell.length_b   1.000
_cell.length_c   1.000
_cell.angle_alpha   90.00
_cell.angle_beta   90.00
_cell.angle_gamma   90.00
#
_symmetry.space_group_name_H-M   'P 1'
#
loop_
_entity.id
_entity.type
_entity.pdbx_description
1 polymer ?
#
loop_
_entity_poly.entity_id
_entity_poly.type
_entity_poly.pdbx_seq_one_letter_code
_entity_poly.pdbx_strand_id
1 'polypeptide(L)'
;MKKKLISGFYKLGVKERVKILNEMGIISCEERYTLERQNQILSLNEADKMVENVIGVFGLPLAIASDFLVNDKNYFVPMVVEEPSVVAGVNNAAKIIKSSGGFKSELKSSLLVGQIQIRNLEDTAQAKKILQQNKSNLIEKANELIPRLNERGGGVKDIDIREVNIQNRVDLVLHLHVNTADAMGANLVNTICEGLSDVIEGMIAGNVGLKILSNYTDQSLVKVEIEIHPDLLEKNEFTGIEVRDGIINACDFANADPYRAVTHNKGIMNGVDAVAIATGNDWRAIEAAAHAYASSTGRYKSLSNWDICGNGNLKGELLMPIKVGIVGGSLSANPASRMGLNITKVDSATELSELIGAVGLAQNFAALRALATNGIQQAHMKLHARSVALSAGIPEEYFSEVIKDMINSKEIKKWKAQELLEKKLSERNKIKPQDKKKIVGSASAKFILLGEHAVVYDQYAIAYPINDAVKISINNEGKKLAFTLSGFLEQEILEGSEYFSYFKKLLDVICKSFAVDVPLVRFEINSRVPLAMGLGASASIAVALTSVLNNYFGLSKNSEEINKIAFECEKINHILPSGIDNTVASFGKAVFYNKNKPINVLSKKYSKSLPIII
;
A
#
# COMPACT_ATOMS: atom_id res chain seq x y z
N MET A 1 -25.09 -6.84 4.28
CA MET A 1 -24.34 -6.19 3.19
C MET A 1 -22.86 -6.02 3.50
N LYS A 2 -22.44 -5.51 4.68
CA LYS A 2 -21.02 -5.28 5.06
C LYS A 2 -20.10 -6.53 4.98
N LYS A 3 -20.56 -7.73 5.34
CA LYS A 3 -19.75 -8.98 5.27
C LYS A 3 -19.40 -9.45 3.85
N LYS A 4 -20.19 -9.06 2.83
CA LYS A 4 -19.99 -9.44 1.42
C LYS A 4 -18.96 -8.56 0.71
N LEU A 5 -18.73 -7.33 1.21
CA LEU A 5 -17.81 -6.34 0.62
C LEU A 5 -16.31 -6.64 0.88
N ILE A 6 -15.99 -7.37 1.95
CA ILE A 6 -14.61 -7.71 2.34
C ILE A 6 -14.12 -8.99 1.65
N SER A 7 -15.06 -9.90 1.31
CA SER A 7 -14.72 -11.13 0.59
C SER A 7 -14.22 -10.81 -0.83
N GLY A 8 -12.95 -11.11 -1.09
CA GLY A 8 -12.31 -10.83 -2.37
C GLY A 8 -11.67 -9.44 -2.49
N PHE A 9 -11.55 -8.69 -1.40
CA PHE A 9 -10.90 -7.36 -1.37
C PHE A 9 -9.54 -7.33 -2.10
N TYR A 10 -8.75 -8.38 -1.98
CA TYR A 10 -7.45 -8.52 -2.65
C TYR A 10 -7.54 -8.64 -4.19
N LYS A 11 -8.72 -8.97 -4.74
CA LYS A 11 -8.96 -9.05 -6.20
C LYS A 11 -9.30 -7.71 -6.84
N LEU A 12 -9.67 -6.73 -6.04
CA LEU A 12 -10.09 -5.40 -6.48
C LEU A 12 -8.88 -4.54 -6.86
N GLY A 13 -9.10 -3.55 -7.72
CA GLY A 13 -8.13 -2.49 -7.99
C GLY A 13 -7.96 -1.54 -6.80
N VAL A 14 -6.85 -0.77 -6.76
CA VAL A 14 -6.56 0.15 -5.64
C VAL A 14 -7.69 1.15 -5.42
N LYS A 15 -8.21 1.78 -6.49
CA LYS A 15 -9.31 2.76 -6.40
C LYS A 15 -10.59 2.16 -5.81
N GLU A 16 -10.92 0.93 -6.18
CA GLU A 16 -12.10 0.22 -5.66
C GLU A 16 -11.93 -0.12 -4.18
N ARG A 17 -10.73 -0.55 -3.75
CA ARG A 17 -10.41 -0.79 -2.34
C ARG A 17 -10.59 0.47 -1.50
N VAL A 18 -10.03 1.59 -1.95
CA VAL A 18 -10.14 2.90 -1.30
C VAL A 18 -11.61 3.35 -1.20
N LYS A 19 -12.39 3.18 -2.28
CA LYS A 19 -13.82 3.48 -2.28
C LYS A 19 -14.59 2.66 -1.24
N ILE A 20 -14.35 1.35 -1.18
CA ILE A 20 -15.00 0.46 -0.20
C ILE A 20 -14.66 0.86 1.25
N LEU A 21 -13.40 1.17 1.54
CA LEU A 21 -12.99 1.61 2.88
C LEU A 21 -13.70 2.90 3.30
N ASN A 22 -13.89 3.82 2.37
CA ASN A 22 -14.66 5.05 2.63
C ASN A 22 -16.16 4.75 2.84
N GLU A 23 -16.79 3.93 2.00
CA GLU A 23 -18.19 3.53 2.16
C GLU A 23 -18.45 2.78 3.48
N MET A 24 -17.43 2.09 4.01
CA MET A 24 -17.48 1.43 5.31
C MET A 24 -17.21 2.39 6.49
N GLY A 25 -16.82 3.63 6.23
CA GLY A 25 -16.44 4.61 7.25
C GLY A 25 -15.11 4.32 7.95
N ILE A 26 -14.24 3.51 7.31
CA ILE A 26 -12.90 3.21 7.81
C ILE A 26 -11.97 4.40 7.56
N ILE A 27 -12.09 5.01 6.38
CA ILE A 27 -11.40 6.24 6.01
C ILE A 27 -12.40 7.35 5.72
N SER A 28 -12.00 8.59 5.96
CA SER A 28 -12.79 9.80 5.65
C SER A 28 -12.81 10.09 4.15
N CYS A 29 -13.68 11.02 3.73
CA CYS A 29 -13.70 11.52 2.35
C CYS A 29 -12.41 12.25 1.98
N GLU A 30 -11.78 12.96 2.92
CA GLU A 30 -10.51 13.65 2.72
C GLU A 30 -9.36 12.66 2.52
N GLU A 31 -9.27 11.62 3.36
CA GLU A 31 -8.28 10.56 3.24
C GLU A 31 -8.45 9.79 1.93
N ARG A 32 -9.69 9.50 1.53
CA ARG A 32 -9.99 8.92 0.23
C ARG A 32 -9.45 9.79 -0.91
N TYR A 33 -9.74 11.08 -0.89
CA TYR A 33 -9.28 12.02 -1.91
C TYR A 33 -7.74 12.07 -2.00
N THR A 34 -7.06 12.05 -0.84
CA THR A 34 -5.59 11.99 -0.77
C THR A 34 -5.04 10.71 -1.42
N LEU A 35 -5.63 9.56 -1.12
CA LEU A 35 -5.20 8.26 -1.67
C LEU A 35 -5.50 8.11 -3.18
N GLU A 36 -6.60 8.68 -3.68
CA GLU A 36 -6.99 8.59 -5.09
C GLU A 36 -6.15 9.50 -6.02
N ARG A 37 -5.58 10.59 -5.51
CA ARG A 37 -4.75 11.53 -6.29
C ARG A 37 -3.41 10.97 -6.75
N GLN A 38 -3.00 9.81 -6.23
CA GLN A 38 -1.69 9.20 -6.51
C GLN A 38 -0.49 10.10 -6.18
N ASN A 39 -0.71 11.16 -5.41
CA ASN A 39 0.34 12.01 -4.87
C ASN A 39 0.89 11.39 -3.59
N GLN A 40 2.08 11.80 -3.19
CA GLN A 40 2.65 11.40 -1.91
C GLN A 40 1.73 11.88 -0.78
N ILE A 41 1.44 10.99 0.20
CA ILE A 41 0.62 11.34 1.38
C ILE A 41 1.35 12.41 2.21
N LEU A 42 2.68 12.28 2.32
CA LEU A 42 3.56 13.25 2.94
C LEU A 42 4.15 14.15 1.85
N SER A 43 3.88 15.45 1.88
CA SER A 43 4.45 16.41 0.94
C SER A 43 5.93 16.67 1.24
N LEU A 44 6.70 17.12 0.22
CA LEU A 44 8.10 17.46 0.39
C LEU A 44 8.32 18.60 1.41
N ASN A 45 7.41 19.59 1.44
CA ASN A 45 7.46 20.70 2.38
C ASN A 45 7.19 20.26 3.84
N GLU A 46 6.33 19.27 4.04
CA GLU A 46 6.11 18.68 5.38
C GLU A 46 7.32 17.85 5.80
N ALA A 47 7.87 17.04 4.89
CA ALA A 47 9.04 16.23 5.15
C ALA A 47 10.26 17.09 5.56
N ASP A 48 10.50 18.21 4.87
CA ASP A 48 11.59 19.14 5.16
C ASP A 48 11.49 19.80 6.55
N LYS A 49 10.26 19.90 7.08
CA LYS A 49 10.02 20.36 8.46
C LYS A 49 10.15 19.27 9.52
N MET A 50 10.19 18.01 9.12
CA MET A 50 10.27 16.87 10.04
C MET A 50 11.70 16.39 10.27
N VAL A 51 12.55 16.47 9.24
CA VAL A 51 13.92 15.95 9.24
C VAL A 51 14.82 16.93 8.49
N GLU A 52 16.06 17.06 8.92
CA GLU A 52 17.09 17.92 8.31
C GLU A 52 17.57 17.34 6.96
N ASN A 53 17.96 18.22 6.04
CA ASN A 53 18.59 17.87 4.75
C ASN A 53 17.75 16.98 3.84
N VAL A 54 16.43 17.16 3.84
CA VAL A 54 15.50 16.39 3.02
C VAL A 54 15.74 16.66 1.53
N ILE A 55 15.85 15.61 0.72
CA ILE A 55 15.96 15.65 -0.74
C ILE A 55 14.77 15.00 -1.45
N GLY A 56 13.90 14.32 -0.71
CA GLY A 56 12.74 13.60 -1.26
C GLY A 56 11.98 12.82 -0.20
N VAL A 57 10.88 12.19 -0.61
CA VAL A 57 10.09 11.28 0.23
C VAL A 57 10.25 9.86 -0.30
N PHE A 58 10.74 8.96 0.54
CA PHE A 58 10.87 7.53 0.23
C PHE A 58 9.57 6.82 0.58
N GLY A 59 8.88 6.25 -0.43
CA GLY A 59 7.58 5.61 -0.26
C GLY A 59 7.67 4.12 -0.01
N LEU A 60 6.93 3.62 0.98
CA LEU A 60 6.64 2.21 1.20
C LEU A 60 5.16 1.92 0.93
N PRO A 61 4.81 0.69 0.47
CA PRO A 61 3.42 0.31 0.27
C PRO A 61 2.61 0.35 1.57
N LEU A 62 1.48 1.08 1.57
CA LEU A 62 0.48 1.04 2.63
C LEU A 62 -0.63 0.05 2.24
N ALA A 63 -0.84 -0.94 3.05
CA ALA A 63 -1.84 -2.00 2.85
C ALA A 63 -2.78 -2.11 4.06
N ILE A 64 -3.85 -2.88 3.91
CA ILE A 64 -4.82 -3.14 4.98
C ILE A 64 -4.94 -4.64 5.17
N ALA A 65 -4.81 -5.11 6.41
CA ALA A 65 -5.29 -6.40 6.84
C ALA A 65 -6.69 -6.25 7.46
N SER A 66 -7.61 -7.13 7.08
CA SER A 66 -8.97 -7.21 7.61
C SER A 66 -9.10 -8.47 8.48
N ASP A 67 -10.28 -8.74 8.97
CA ASP A 67 -10.60 -9.97 9.71
C ASP A 67 -9.94 -10.11 11.10
N PHE A 68 -9.31 -9.08 11.65
CA PHE A 68 -8.84 -9.10 13.04
C PHE A 68 -10.01 -8.96 14.01
N LEU A 69 -10.18 -9.97 14.87
CA LEU A 69 -11.09 -9.96 16.00
C LEU A 69 -10.25 -10.06 17.27
N VAL A 70 -10.05 -8.92 17.98
CA VAL A 70 -9.25 -8.85 19.20
C VAL A 70 -10.16 -8.38 20.32
N ASN A 71 -10.20 -9.14 21.41
CA ASN A 71 -11.06 -8.85 22.58
C ASN A 71 -12.50 -8.51 22.18
N ASP A 72 -13.08 -9.35 21.27
CA ASP A 72 -14.44 -9.24 20.74
C ASP A 72 -14.72 -8.00 19.86
N LYS A 73 -13.71 -7.14 19.59
CA LYS A 73 -13.78 -5.97 18.68
C LYS A 73 -13.11 -6.29 17.33
N ASN A 74 -13.77 -5.90 16.24
CA ASN A 74 -13.21 -6.09 14.89
C ASN A 74 -12.39 -4.88 14.46
N TYR A 75 -11.20 -5.14 13.87
CA TYR A 75 -10.28 -4.11 13.42
C TYR A 75 -9.91 -4.24 11.95
N PHE A 76 -9.65 -3.09 11.33
CA PHE A 76 -8.87 -2.95 10.12
C PHE A 76 -7.46 -2.51 10.52
N VAL A 77 -6.47 -3.25 10.08
CA VAL A 77 -5.09 -3.04 10.49
C VAL A 77 -4.30 -2.45 9.32
N PRO A 78 -3.85 -1.20 9.40
CA PRO A 78 -2.95 -0.61 8.42
C PRO A 78 -1.56 -1.23 8.58
N MET A 79 -0.91 -1.53 7.48
CA MET A 79 0.42 -2.14 7.44
C MET A 79 1.27 -1.47 6.37
N VAL A 80 2.44 -0.99 6.74
CA VAL A 80 3.44 -0.43 5.83
C VAL A 80 4.60 -1.40 5.76
N VAL A 81 4.80 -2.03 4.59
CA VAL A 81 5.82 -3.06 4.41
C VAL A 81 6.16 -3.22 2.93
N GLU A 82 7.44 -3.47 2.64
CA GLU A 82 7.94 -3.75 1.29
C GLU A 82 7.95 -5.24 0.94
N GLU A 83 7.97 -6.12 1.96
CA GLU A 83 8.11 -7.57 1.76
C GLU A 83 6.80 -8.19 1.27
N PRO A 84 6.81 -8.89 0.12
CA PRO A 84 5.63 -9.61 -0.36
C PRO A 84 5.19 -10.70 0.62
N SER A 85 3.91 -11.00 0.66
CA SER A 85 3.28 -12.05 1.46
C SER A 85 3.03 -11.73 2.93
N VAL A 86 3.66 -10.72 3.53
CA VAL A 86 3.43 -10.33 4.93
C VAL A 86 1.94 -10.04 5.16
N VAL A 87 1.38 -9.10 4.42
CA VAL A 87 -0.05 -8.71 4.55
C VAL A 87 -1.00 -9.87 4.21
N ALA A 88 -0.68 -10.64 3.17
CA ALA A 88 -1.52 -11.78 2.77
C ALA A 88 -1.48 -12.90 3.82
N GLY A 89 -0.31 -13.17 4.40
CA GLY A 89 -0.12 -14.16 5.47
C GLY A 89 -0.90 -13.80 6.72
N VAL A 90 -0.71 -12.59 7.21
CA VAL A 90 -1.41 -12.03 8.38
C VAL A 90 -2.93 -12.09 8.18
N ASN A 91 -3.41 -11.67 7.01
CA ASN A 91 -4.85 -11.63 6.72
C ASN A 91 -5.48 -13.04 6.70
N ASN A 92 -4.78 -14.02 6.12
CA ASN A 92 -5.23 -15.40 6.14
C ASN A 92 -5.20 -16.00 7.54
N ALA A 93 -4.17 -15.71 8.34
CA ALA A 93 -4.05 -16.12 9.72
C ALA A 93 -5.19 -15.52 10.58
N ALA A 94 -5.41 -14.21 10.48
CA ALA A 94 -6.47 -13.52 11.20
C ALA A 94 -7.86 -14.12 10.90
N LYS A 95 -8.13 -14.47 9.64
CA LYS A 95 -9.39 -15.12 9.25
C LYS A 95 -9.58 -16.47 9.92
N ILE A 96 -8.54 -17.30 9.99
CA ILE A 96 -8.60 -18.63 10.66
C ILE A 96 -8.83 -18.43 12.16
N ILE A 97 -8.04 -17.58 12.79
CA ILE A 97 -8.12 -17.28 14.23
C ILE A 97 -9.49 -16.70 14.59
N LYS A 98 -10.01 -15.79 13.77
CA LYS A 98 -11.38 -15.26 13.96
C LYS A 98 -12.46 -16.34 13.91
N SER A 99 -12.28 -17.35 13.06
CA SER A 99 -13.23 -18.49 12.99
C SER A 99 -13.16 -19.38 14.24
N SER A 100 -12.09 -19.28 15.03
CA SER A 100 -11.88 -19.98 16.31
C SER A 100 -12.17 -19.10 17.55
N GLY A 101 -12.73 -17.91 17.40
CA GLY A 101 -13.08 -17.04 18.55
C GLY A 101 -12.24 -15.77 18.64
N GLY A 102 -11.21 -15.59 17.79
CA GLY A 102 -10.38 -14.39 17.77
C GLY A 102 -9.18 -14.44 18.70
N PHE A 103 -8.58 -13.27 18.92
CA PHE A 103 -7.44 -13.08 19.81
C PHE A 103 -7.91 -12.60 21.17
N LYS A 104 -7.31 -13.13 22.22
CA LYS A 104 -7.38 -12.56 23.58
C LYS A 104 -6.04 -11.90 23.86
N SER A 105 -6.07 -10.60 24.10
CA SER A 105 -4.87 -9.79 24.29
C SER A 105 -4.98 -8.94 25.55
N GLU A 106 -3.89 -8.82 26.28
CA GLU A 106 -3.83 -8.07 27.53
C GLU A 106 -2.49 -7.36 27.66
N LEU A 107 -2.52 -6.05 27.88
CA LEU A 107 -1.34 -5.28 28.29
C LEU A 107 -1.13 -5.45 29.79
N LYS A 108 -0.18 -6.28 30.20
CA LYS A 108 0.11 -6.61 31.61
C LYS A 108 0.56 -5.39 32.41
N SER A 109 1.34 -4.51 31.80
CA SER A 109 1.89 -3.29 32.38
C SER A 109 2.27 -2.33 31.25
N SER A 110 2.31 -1.03 31.52
CA SER A 110 2.68 0.02 30.54
C SER A 110 3.58 1.07 31.16
N LEU A 111 4.74 0.64 31.68
CA LEU A 111 5.72 1.53 32.29
C LEU A 111 6.97 1.64 31.41
N LEU A 112 7.48 2.86 31.26
CA LEU A 112 8.84 3.12 30.77
C LEU A 112 9.81 3.26 31.92
N VAL A 113 11.07 2.91 31.68
CA VAL A 113 12.15 3.10 32.62
C VAL A 113 13.00 4.29 32.18
N GLY A 114 13.09 5.31 33.02
CA GLY A 114 14.08 6.38 32.93
C GLY A 114 15.28 6.04 33.80
N GLN A 115 16.50 6.29 33.32
CA GLN A 115 17.73 6.03 34.04
C GLN A 115 18.44 7.33 34.39
N ILE A 116 18.83 7.49 35.69
CA ILE A 116 19.69 8.57 36.16
C ILE A 116 20.94 7.94 36.77
N GLN A 117 22.09 8.10 36.12
CA GLN A 117 23.38 7.59 36.57
C GLN A 117 24.00 8.57 37.57
N ILE A 118 24.48 8.08 38.70
CA ILE A 118 25.18 8.84 39.72
C ILE A 118 26.59 8.26 39.88
N ARG A 119 27.58 9.14 39.74
CA ARG A 119 29.01 8.81 39.71
C ARG A 119 29.76 9.52 40.85
N ASN A 120 31.03 9.13 41.04
CA ASN A 120 31.97 9.78 41.96
C ASN A 120 31.46 9.82 43.40
N LEU A 121 30.82 8.73 43.82
CA LEU A 121 30.34 8.57 45.18
C LEU A 121 31.49 8.14 46.11
N GLU A 122 31.69 8.86 47.21
CA GLU A 122 32.66 8.49 48.22
C GLU A 122 32.16 7.29 49.05
N ASP A 123 30.86 7.27 49.39
CA ASP A 123 30.18 6.17 50.06
C ASP A 123 28.88 5.81 49.30
N THR A 124 28.97 4.77 48.50
CA THR A 124 27.84 4.26 47.70
C THR A 124 26.70 3.75 48.58
N ALA A 125 27.02 3.11 49.70
CA ALA A 125 26.01 2.55 50.61
C ALA A 125 25.22 3.67 51.33
N GLN A 126 25.91 4.72 51.79
CA GLN A 126 25.29 5.89 52.40
C GLN A 126 24.42 6.66 51.40
N ALA A 127 24.93 6.90 50.19
CA ALA A 127 24.17 7.56 49.10
C ALA A 127 22.90 6.77 48.75
N LYS A 128 23.00 5.45 48.60
CA LYS A 128 21.84 4.58 48.35
C LYS A 128 20.80 4.68 49.45
N LYS A 129 21.22 4.68 50.71
CA LYS A 129 20.32 4.83 51.88
C LYS A 129 19.59 6.18 51.87
N ILE A 130 20.31 7.28 51.59
CA ILE A 130 19.71 8.63 51.48
C ILE A 130 18.65 8.66 50.40
N LEU A 131 18.97 8.13 49.21
CA LEU A 131 18.03 8.09 48.07
C LEU A 131 16.82 7.22 48.37
N GLN A 132 16.99 6.06 49.05
CA GLN A 132 15.89 5.21 49.49
C GLN A 132 14.96 5.91 50.49
N GLN A 133 15.52 6.64 51.45
CA GLN A 133 14.74 7.41 52.43
C GLN A 133 13.97 8.56 51.77
N ASN A 134 14.49 9.14 50.72
CA ASN A 134 13.87 10.24 49.97
C ASN A 134 13.05 9.80 48.76
N LYS A 135 12.83 8.50 48.55
CA LYS A 135 12.12 7.95 47.38
C LYS A 135 10.77 8.63 47.11
N SER A 136 9.93 8.80 48.13
CA SER A 136 8.62 9.45 48.03
C SER A 136 8.73 10.91 47.58
N ASN A 137 9.69 11.65 48.15
CA ASN A 137 9.94 13.05 47.78
C ASN A 137 10.45 13.15 46.31
N LEU A 138 11.32 12.25 45.87
CA LEU A 138 11.78 12.20 44.50
C LEU A 138 10.64 11.91 43.52
N ILE A 139 9.70 11.02 43.87
CA ILE A 139 8.50 10.74 43.04
C ILE A 139 7.61 11.98 42.96
N GLU A 140 7.39 12.67 44.10
CA GLU A 140 6.61 13.91 44.13
C GLU A 140 7.26 14.98 43.22
N LYS A 141 8.55 15.24 43.39
CA LYS A 141 9.30 16.21 42.57
C LYS A 141 9.29 15.85 41.09
N ALA A 142 9.42 14.56 40.74
CA ALA A 142 9.30 14.10 39.37
C ALA A 142 7.90 14.41 38.78
N ASN A 143 6.85 14.20 39.56
CA ASN A 143 5.48 14.41 39.10
C ASN A 143 5.11 15.92 39.05
N GLU A 144 5.76 16.78 39.83
CA GLU A 144 5.64 18.25 39.71
C GLU A 144 6.13 18.75 38.33
N LEU A 145 7.12 18.08 37.69
CA LEU A 145 7.63 18.43 36.36
C LEU A 145 6.63 18.15 35.23
N ILE A 146 5.63 17.30 35.50
CA ILE A 146 4.71 16.78 34.48
C ILE A 146 3.24 16.86 34.92
N PRO A 147 2.74 18.01 35.39
CA PRO A 147 1.43 18.12 36.05
C PRO A 147 0.28 17.65 35.18
N ARG A 148 0.29 17.97 33.86
CA ARG A 148 -0.74 17.57 32.89
C ARG A 148 -0.83 16.05 32.70
N LEU A 149 0.29 15.35 32.82
CA LEU A 149 0.28 13.88 32.72
C LEU A 149 -0.24 13.27 34.02
N ASN A 150 0.18 13.81 35.14
CA ASN A 150 -0.23 13.37 36.45
C ASN A 150 -1.76 13.49 36.64
N GLU A 151 -2.37 14.60 36.22
CA GLU A 151 -3.83 14.81 36.17
C GLU A 151 -4.57 13.73 35.39
N ARG A 152 -3.92 13.13 34.38
CA ARG A 152 -4.47 12.04 33.55
C ARG A 152 -4.16 10.64 34.08
N GLY A 153 -3.68 10.53 35.34
CA GLY A 153 -3.33 9.26 35.97
C GLY A 153 -1.97 8.67 35.54
N GLY A 154 -1.19 9.38 34.72
CA GLY A 154 0.18 9.02 34.37
C GLY A 154 1.19 9.36 35.49
N GLY A 155 2.44 9.59 35.13
CA GLY A 155 3.52 10.02 36.00
C GLY A 155 4.41 8.91 36.53
N VAL A 156 5.39 9.29 37.33
CA VAL A 156 6.32 8.37 38.01
C VAL A 156 5.57 7.59 39.09
N LYS A 157 5.61 6.27 39.00
CA LYS A 157 4.90 5.35 39.89
C LYS A 157 5.81 4.74 40.95
N ASP A 158 7.07 4.53 40.57
CA ASP A 158 8.07 3.94 41.46
C ASP A 158 9.50 4.34 41.05
N ILE A 159 10.47 4.16 41.96
CA ILE A 159 11.90 4.36 41.70
C ILE A 159 12.67 3.20 42.33
N ASP A 160 13.47 2.51 41.50
CA ASP A 160 14.44 1.51 41.96
C ASP A 160 15.84 2.11 41.96
N ILE A 161 16.68 1.72 42.95
CA ILE A 161 18.06 2.16 43.06
C ILE A 161 18.96 0.93 42.87
N ARG A 162 19.70 0.92 41.79
CA ARG A 162 20.57 -0.19 41.38
C ARG A 162 22.04 0.20 41.54
N GLU A 163 22.86 -0.75 41.99
CA GLU A 163 24.31 -0.67 41.93
C GLU A 163 24.80 -1.30 40.61
N VAL A 164 25.63 -0.56 39.88
CA VAL A 164 26.19 -1.00 38.63
C VAL A 164 27.72 -0.94 38.68
N ASN A 165 28.35 -2.09 38.56
CA ASN A 165 29.80 -2.18 38.50
C ASN A 165 30.29 -1.76 37.11
N ILE A 166 31.09 -0.69 37.07
CA ILE A 166 31.68 -0.17 35.83
C ILE A 166 33.18 -0.16 36.00
N GLN A 167 33.84 -1.16 35.41
CA GLN A 167 35.28 -1.33 35.55
C GLN A 167 35.72 -1.37 37.05
N ASN A 168 36.39 -0.32 37.52
CA ASN A 168 36.94 -0.21 38.87
C ASN A 168 36.11 0.66 39.81
N ARG A 169 34.85 0.97 39.48
CA ARG A 169 33.95 1.81 40.32
C ARG A 169 32.56 1.23 40.34
N VAL A 170 31.82 1.63 41.36
CA VAL A 170 30.39 1.35 41.49
C VAL A 170 29.62 2.66 41.32
N ASP A 171 28.78 2.70 40.32
CA ASP A 171 27.82 3.79 40.14
C ASP A 171 26.45 3.38 40.69
N LEU A 172 25.67 4.34 41.19
CA LEU A 172 24.25 4.15 41.44
C LEU A 172 23.46 4.55 40.19
N VAL A 173 22.42 3.81 39.89
CA VAL A 173 21.50 4.11 38.81
C VAL A 173 20.08 4.08 39.34
N LEU A 174 19.39 5.23 39.29
CA LEU A 174 17.96 5.28 39.58
C LEU A 174 17.19 4.85 38.34
N HIS A 175 16.29 3.89 38.49
CA HIS A 175 15.29 3.51 37.52
C HIS A 175 13.95 4.11 37.91
N LEU A 176 13.48 5.09 37.14
CA LEU A 176 12.17 5.70 37.31
C LEU A 176 11.15 4.94 36.46
N HIS A 177 10.15 4.37 37.11
CA HIS A 177 9.05 3.65 36.44
C HIS A 177 7.93 4.65 36.12
N VAL A 178 7.79 4.99 34.83
CA VAL A 178 6.94 6.08 34.38
C VAL A 178 5.77 5.56 33.56
N ASN A 179 4.54 5.85 34.01
CA ASN A 179 3.35 5.66 33.19
C ASN A 179 3.15 6.90 32.30
N THR A 180 3.21 6.74 31.01
CA THR A 180 3.09 7.82 30.03
C THR A 180 1.68 7.95 29.43
N ALA A 181 0.69 7.25 30.02
CA ALA A 181 -0.68 7.15 29.50
C ALA A 181 -0.70 6.79 28.01
N ASP A 182 -1.38 7.58 27.18
CA ASP A 182 -1.52 7.34 25.73
C ASP A 182 -0.36 7.84 24.87
N ALA A 183 0.71 8.40 25.48
CA ALA A 183 1.91 8.78 24.78
C ALA A 183 2.94 7.63 24.75
N MET A 184 3.74 7.54 23.68
CA MET A 184 4.93 6.67 23.67
C MET A 184 5.88 7.10 24.80
N GLY A 185 6.15 8.40 24.97
CA GLY A 185 6.67 9.00 26.18
C GLY A 185 8.18 9.21 26.28
N ALA A 186 8.97 8.92 25.22
CA ALA A 186 10.44 9.02 25.26
C ALA A 186 10.94 10.39 25.75
N ASN A 187 10.52 11.47 25.09
CA ASN A 187 10.94 12.85 25.46
C ASN A 187 10.49 13.22 26.88
N LEU A 188 9.31 12.79 27.26
CA LEU A 188 8.75 13.06 28.58
C LEU A 188 9.59 12.40 29.69
N VAL A 189 9.99 11.14 29.50
CA VAL A 189 10.86 10.44 30.47
C VAL A 189 12.23 11.12 30.57
N ASN A 190 12.80 11.54 29.43
CA ASN A 190 14.05 12.30 29.43
C ASN A 190 13.93 13.62 30.21
N THR A 191 12.84 14.39 30.00
CA THR A 191 12.56 15.63 30.75
C THR A 191 12.49 15.38 32.26
N ILE A 192 11.85 14.30 32.68
CA ILE A 192 11.79 13.93 34.11
C ILE A 192 13.18 13.61 34.65
N CYS A 193 13.95 12.78 33.92
CA CYS A 193 15.30 12.39 34.32
C CYS A 193 16.24 13.62 34.45
N GLU A 194 16.16 14.53 33.49
CA GLU A 194 16.93 15.76 33.47
C GLU A 194 16.53 16.71 34.61
N GLY A 195 15.22 16.89 34.83
CA GLY A 195 14.68 17.80 35.84
C GLY A 195 14.92 17.35 37.30
N LEU A 196 15.19 16.06 37.54
CA LEU A 196 15.54 15.56 38.87
C LEU A 196 17.01 15.71 39.22
N SER A 197 17.89 16.07 38.27
CA SER A 197 19.34 16.05 38.47
C SER A 197 19.78 16.91 39.65
N ASP A 198 19.38 18.17 39.69
CA ASP A 198 19.78 19.14 40.72
C ASP A 198 19.25 18.73 42.11
N VAL A 199 18.03 18.13 42.14
CA VAL A 199 17.43 17.63 43.37
C VAL A 199 18.26 16.48 43.93
N ILE A 200 18.72 15.56 43.07
CA ILE A 200 19.56 14.42 43.46
C ILE A 200 20.93 14.89 43.92
N GLU A 201 21.59 15.77 43.16
CA GLU A 201 22.91 16.32 43.55
C GLU A 201 22.88 17.11 44.86
N GLY A 202 21.77 17.76 45.15
CA GLY A 202 21.57 18.42 46.45
C GLY A 202 21.38 17.49 47.63
N MET A 203 21.07 16.21 47.40
CA MET A 203 20.85 15.22 48.47
C MET A 203 22.09 14.38 48.79
N ILE A 204 23.01 14.21 47.86
CA ILE A 204 24.14 13.27 47.97
C ILE A 204 25.44 13.92 47.52
N ALA A 205 26.56 13.47 48.12
CA ALA A 205 27.90 13.79 47.62
C ALA A 205 28.24 12.91 46.40
N GLY A 206 27.91 13.38 45.21
CA GLY A 206 28.12 12.69 43.95
C GLY A 206 27.69 13.55 42.78
N ASN A 207 27.97 13.11 41.53
CA ASN A 207 27.62 13.81 40.34
C ASN A 207 26.62 13.02 39.51
N VAL A 208 25.56 13.67 39.07
CA VAL A 208 24.63 13.08 38.10
C VAL A 208 25.31 13.02 36.69
N GLY A 209 25.37 11.83 36.16
CA GLY A 209 25.93 11.55 34.84
C GLY A 209 24.88 11.52 33.74
N LEU A 210 24.66 10.34 33.14
CA LEU A 210 23.69 10.14 32.09
C LEU A 210 22.25 10.17 32.64
N LYS A 211 21.37 10.79 31.85
CA LYS A 211 19.92 10.96 32.14
C LYS A 211 19.18 10.64 30.85
N ILE A 212 18.64 9.42 30.76
CA ILE A 212 18.06 8.93 29.50
C ILE A 212 17.06 7.82 29.77
N LEU A 213 16.04 7.69 28.93
CA LEU A 213 15.17 6.53 28.96
C LEU A 213 15.90 5.25 28.56
N SER A 214 15.38 4.11 28.99
CA SER A 214 15.75 2.80 28.47
C SER A 214 14.75 2.32 27.43
N ASN A 215 15.23 1.84 26.29
CA ASN A 215 14.40 1.13 25.31
C ASN A 215 14.18 -0.35 25.69
N TYR A 216 14.76 -0.84 26.77
CA TYR A 216 14.41 -2.14 27.33
C TYR A 216 13.10 -1.98 28.12
N THR A 217 11.99 -2.09 27.41
CA THR A 217 10.65 -1.82 27.96
C THR A 217 9.99 -3.08 28.51
N ASP A 218 10.73 -3.85 29.31
CA ASP A 218 10.28 -5.09 29.97
C ASP A 218 9.12 -4.90 30.96
N GLN A 219 8.80 -3.64 31.26
CA GLN A 219 7.64 -3.24 32.05
C GLN A 219 6.43 -2.80 31.18
N SER A 220 6.47 -3.07 29.86
CA SER A 220 5.36 -2.77 28.94
C SER A 220 4.99 -4.02 28.14
N LEU A 221 4.62 -5.10 28.85
CA LEU A 221 4.42 -6.44 28.30
C LEU A 221 2.99 -6.63 27.80
N VAL A 222 2.88 -7.02 26.54
CA VAL A 222 1.64 -7.51 25.92
C VAL A 222 1.66 -9.02 25.89
N LYS A 223 0.60 -9.64 26.39
CA LYS A 223 0.31 -11.06 26.27
C LYS A 223 -0.83 -11.24 25.28
N VAL A 224 -0.66 -12.13 24.31
CA VAL A 224 -1.70 -12.51 23.35
C VAL A 224 -1.87 -14.01 23.35
N GLU A 225 -3.11 -14.48 23.39
CA GLU A 225 -3.45 -15.89 23.34
C GLU A 225 -4.49 -16.17 22.24
N ILE A 226 -4.36 -17.32 21.61
CA ILE A 226 -5.32 -17.87 20.64
C ILE A 226 -5.50 -19.36 20.85
N GLU A 227 -6.66 -19.86 20.44
CA GLU A 227 -6.94 -21.29 20.41
C GLU A 227 -7.58 -21.64 19.06
N ILE A 228 -7.09 -22.68 18.37
CA ILE A 228 -7.54 -23.04 17.03
C ILE A 228 -7.89 -24.54 16.99
N HIS A 229 -9.11 -24.84 16.54
CA HIS A 229 -9.53 -26.21 16.31
C HIS A 229 -8.76 -26.81 15.11
N PRO A 230 -8.29 -28.09 15.19
CA PRO A 230 -7.52 -28.71 14.12
C PRO A 230 -8.19 -28.66 12.74
N ASP A 231 -9.50 -28.84 12.64
CA ASP A 231 -10.22 -28.79 11.34
C ASP A 231 -10.02 -27.48 10.57
N LEU A 232 -9.75 -26.36 11.27
CA LEU A 232 -9.47 -25.07 10.64
C LEU A 232 -8.02 -24.94 10.15
N LEU A 233 -7.17 -25.89 10.53
CA LEU A 233 -5.77 -25.94 10.15
C LEU A 233 -5.52 -26.70 8.84
N GLU A 234 -6.48 -27.57 8.43
CA GLU A 234 -6.33 -28.36 7.21
C GLU A 234 -5.86 -27.54 6.01
N LYS A 235 -4.96 -28.12 5.22
CA LYS A 235 -4.41 -27.45 4.05
C LYS A 235 -3.86 -28.44 3.02
N ASN A 236 -4.46 -28.44 1.84
CA ASN A 236 -4.13 -29.36 0.75
C ASN A 236 -4.20 -30.84 1.22
N GLU A 237 -3.08 -31.57 1.13
CA GLU A 237 -2.93 -32.96 1.57
C GLU A 237 -2.67 -33.14 3.07
N PHE A 238 -2.48 -32.05 3.81
CA PHE A 238 -2.15 -32.12 5.25
C PHE A 238 -3.43 -32.05 6.09
N THR A 239 -3.60 -33.00 6.99
CA THR A 239 -4.67 -32.99 8.00
C THR A 239 -4.43 -31.87 9.03
N GLY A 240 -5.48 -31.41 9.69
CA GLY A 240 -5.37 -30.39 10.71
C GLY A 240 -4.48 -30.77 11.89
N ILE A 241 -4.44 -32.07 12.25
CA ILE A 241 -3.56 -32.61 13.30
C ILE A 241 -2.11 -32.55 12.86
N GLU A 242 -1.77 -32.97 11.65
CA GLU A 242 -0.40 -32.89 11.13
C GLU A 242 0.09 -31.45 11.08
N VAL A 243 -0.75 -30.50 10.68
CA VAL A 243 -0.41 -29.07 10.66
C VAL A 243 -0.19 -28.54 12.08
N ARG A 244 -1.06 -28.90 13.03
CA ARG A 244 -0.92 -28.55 14.45
C ARG A 244 0.42 -29.01 15.00
N ASP A 245 0.73 -30.29 14.85
CA ASP A 245 1.93 -30.90 15.40
C ASP A 245 3.19 -30.36 14.70
N GLY A 246 3.11 -30.04 13.41
CA GLY A 246 4.16 -29.38 12.65
C GLY A 246 4.45 -27.93 13.12
N ILE A 247 3.42 -27.17 13.52
CA ILE A 247 3.57 -25.82 14.10
C ILE A 247 4.27 -25.90 15.43
N ILE A 248 3.86 -26.83 16.30
CA ILE A 248 4.47 -27.02 17.62
C ILE A 248 5.94 -27.40 17.48
N ASN A 249 6.25 -28.41 16.65
CA ASN A 249 7.63 -28.84 16.39
C ASN A 249 8.51 -27.69 15.85
N ALA A 250 7.97 -26.83 14.96
CA ALA A 250 8.70 -25.67 14.44
C ALA A 250 8.96 -24.60 15.52
N CYS A 251 8.09 -24.47 16.51
CA CYS A 251 8.29 -23.60 17.67
C CYS A 251 9.31 -24.21 18.65
N ASP A 252 9.21 -25.49 18.94
CA ASP A 252 10.17 -26.21 19.80
C ASP A 252 11.59 -26.10 19.25
N PHE A 253 11.75 -26.24 17.95
CA PHE A 253 13.04 -26.00 17.29
C PHE A 253 13.53 -24.57 17.50
N ALA A 254 12.66 -23.56 17.40
CA ALA A 254 13.04 -22.17 17.68
C ALA A 254 13.43 -21.94 19.14
N ASN A 255 12.80 -22.62 20.10
CA ASN A 255 13.16 -22.54 21.50
C ASN A 255 14.48 -23.29 21.81
N ALA A 256 14.81 -24.32 21.03
CA ALA A 256 16.00 -25.13 21.21
C ALA A 256 17.27 -24.53 20.54
N ASP A 257 17.12 -23.81 19.42
CA ASP A 257 18.22 -23.28 18.62
C ASP A 257 18.15 -21.76 18.44
N PRO A 258 19.16 -20.99 18.92
CA PRO A 258 19.19 -19.52 18.75
C PRO A 258 19.16 -19.05 17.30
N TYR A 259 19.77 -19.75 16.35
CA TYR A 259 19.74 -19.39 14.93
C TYR A 259 18.30 -19.43 14.38
N ARG A 260 17.57 -20.49 14.78
CA ARG A 260 16.16 -20.60 14.39
C ARG A 260 15.31 -19.57 15.15
N ALA A 261 15.58 -19.31 16.42
CA ALA A 261 14.87 -18.31 17.22
C ALA A 261 14.94 -16.90 16.62
N VAL A 262 16.10 -16.46 16.15
CA VAL A 262 16.28 -15.14 15.51
C VAL A 262 15.39 -15.02 14.28
N THR A 263 15.36 -16.04 13.42
CA THR A 263 14.49 -16.04 12.23
C THR A 263 13.01 -16.12 12.59
N HIS A 264 12.68 -16.85 13.66
CA HIS A 264 11.32 -16.95 14.18
C HIS A 264 10.80 -15.59 14.68
N ASN A 265 11.59 -14.90 15.49
CA ASN A 265 11.23 -13.59 16.04
C ASN A 265 11.22 -12.50 14.96
N LYS A 266 12.16 -12.51 13.99
CA LYS A 266 12.09 -11.62 12.80
C LYS A 266 10.75 -11.80 12.09
N GLY A 267 10.26 -13.04 11.98
CA GLY A 267 8.95 -13.33 11.42
C GLY A 267 7.79 -12.67 12.19
N ILE A 268 7.87 -12.61 13.53
CA ILE A 268 6.90 -11.87 14.37
C ILE A 268 6.98 -10.37 14.06
N MET A 269 8.22 -9.83 14.02
CA MET A 269 8.47 -8.41 13.82
C MET A 269 8.01 -7.91 12.44
N ASN A 270 8.01 -8.73 11.41
CA ASN A 270 7.41 -8.37 10.10
C ASN A 270 5.98 -7.83 10.23
N GLY A 271 5.18 -8.40 11.12
CA GLY A 271 3.83 -7.93 11.40
C GLY A 271 3.81 -6.70 12.32
N VAL A 272 4.57 -6.77 13.41
CA VAL A 272 4.65 -5.71 14.44
C VAL A 272 5.14 -4.39 13.83
N ASP A 273 6.27 -4.41 13.12
CA ASP A 273 6.88 -3.23 12.51
C ASP A 273 6.00 -2.61 11.45
N ALA A 274 5.34 -3.45 10.64
CA ALA A 274 4.43 -2.95 9.61
C ALA A 274 3.30 -2.09 10.17
N VAL A 275 2.77 -2.43 11.36
CA VAL A 275 1.74 -1.64 12.03
C VAL A 275 2.36 -0.45 12.78
N ALA A 276 3.51 -0.64 13.43
CA ALA A 276 4.22 0.44 14.12
C ALA A 276 4.57 1.58 13.17
N ILE A 277 5.11 1.26 11.98
CA ILE A 277 5.41 2.23 10.93
C ILE A 277 4.12 2.90 10.41
N ALA A 278 3.08 2.12 10.13
CA ALA A 278 1.81 2.63 9.62
C ALA A 278 1.14 3.61 10.58
N THR A 279 1.33 3.43 11.89
CA THR A 279 0.78 4.27 12.96
C THR A 279 1.77 5.32 13.48
N GLY A 280 2.97 5.42 12.88
CA GLY A 280 4.00 6.42 13.22
C GLY A 280 4.67 6.18 14.57
N ASN A 281 4.62 4.99 15.10
CA ASN A 281 5.29 4.61 16.34
C ASN A 281 6.75 4.24 16.10
N ASP A 282 7.55 4.27 17.16
CA ASP A 282 8.99 3.97 17.11
C ASP A 282 9.24 2.46 17.01
N TRP A 283 9.22 1.94 15.76
CA TRP A 283 9.47 0.54 15.48
C TRP A 283 10.86 0.08 15.92
N ARG A 284 11.88 0.97 15.90
CA ARG A 284 13.24 0.62 16.32
C ARG A 284 13.33 0.39 17.84
N ALA A 285 12.59 1.18 18.61
CA ALA A 285 12.47 0.97 20.07
C ALA A 285 11.78 -0.36 20.37
N ILE A 286 10.72 -0.70 19.62
CA ILE A 286 9.99 -1.98 19.78
C ILE A 286 10.90 -3.15 19.42
N GLU A 287 11.64 -3.09 18.30
CA GLU A 287 12.63 -4.10 17.89
C GLU A 287 13.69 -4.31 18.97
N ALA A 288 14.31 -3.22 19.46
CA ALA A 288 15.33 -3.30 20.51
C ALA A 288 14.79 -3.97 21.78
N ALA A 289 13.59 -3.60 22.21
CA ALA A 289 12.93 -4.18 23.38
C ALA A 289 12.61 -5.67 23.18
N ALA A 290 12.06 -6.05 22.04
CA ALA A 290 11.68 -7.42 21.71
C ALA A 290 12.88 -8.36 21.72
N HIS A 291 13.98 -7.99 21.06
CA HIS A 291 15.19 -8.80 20.99
C HIS A 291 15.94 -8.86 22.33
N ALA A 292 15.95 -7.74 23.09
CA ALA A 292 16.48 -7.75 24.46
C ALA A 292 15.67 -8.68 25.37
N TYR A 293 14.33 -8.64 25.27
CA TYR A 293 13.43 -9.49 26.04
C TYR A 293 13.59 -10.98 25.69
N ALA A 294 13.75 -11.30 24.40
CA ALA A 294 14.05 -12.66 23.93
C ALA A 294 15.33 -13.25 24.53
N SER A 295 16.27 -12.40 24.99
CA SER A 295 17.52 -12.76 25.64
C SER A 295 17.49 -12.67 27.18
N SER A 296 16.38 -12.25 27.79
CA SER A 296 16.28 -11.93 29.23
C SER A 296 16.62 -13.11 30.16
N THR A 297 16.47 -14.34 29.69
CA THR A 297 16.80 -15.57 30.44
C THR A 297 18.27 -16.02 30.29
N GLY A 298 19.13 -15.18 29.70
CA GLY A 298 20.54 -15.51 29.43
C GLY A 298 20.78 -16.25 28.11
N ARG A 299 19.71 -16.66 27.41
CA ARG A 299 19.77 -17.27 26.07
C ARG A 299 18.66 -16.72 25.21
N TYR A 300 18.98 -16.40 23.94
CA TYR A 300 17.99 -15.93 22.97
C TYR A 300 16.99 -17.04 22.64
N LYS A 301 15.68 -16.76 22.81
CA LYS A 301 14.58 -17.70 22.59
C LYS A 301 13.46 -17.08 21.78
N SER A 302 12.48 -17.90 21.39
CA SER A 302 11.22 -17.46 20.81
C SER A 302 10.42 -16.55 21.74
N LEU A 303 9.79 -15.52 21.19
CA LEU A 303 8.82 -14.67 21.89
C LEU A 303 7.42 -15.28 21.92
N SER A 304 7.18 -16.33 21.12
CA SER A 304 5.92 -17.08 21.09
C SER A 304 6.10 -18.50 21.60
N ASN A 305 5.01 -19.08 22.08
CA ASN A 305 4.90 -20.48 22.45
C ASN A 305 3.69 -21.13 21.80
N TRP A 306 3.81 -22.38 21.39
CA TRP A 306 2.75 -23.16 20.77
C TRP A 306 2.65 -24.53 21.42
N ASP A 307 1.41 -24.92 21.81
CA ASP A 307 1.16 -26.14 22.57
C ASP A 307 -0.23 -26.72 22.24
N ILE A 308 -0.54 -27.90 22.80
CA ILE A 308 -1.85 -28.55 22.70
C ILE A 308 -2.65 -28.26 23.95
N CYS A 309 -3.86 -27.72 23.80
CA CYS A 309 -4.81 -27.63 24.90
C CYS A 309 -5.33 -29.01 25.32
N GLY A 310 -5.87 -29.11 26.54
CA GLY A 310 -6.47 -30.35 27.05
C GLY A 310 -7.63 -30.91 26.20
N ASN A 311 -8.25 -30.08 25.36
CA ASN A 311 -9.28 -30.47 24.39
C ASN A 311 -8.73 -30.84 22.99
N GLY A 312 -7.41 -30.88 22.81
CA GLY A 312 -6.74 -31.21 21.56
C GLY A 312 -6.56 -30.05 20.57
N ASN A 313 -7.00 -28.84 20.89
CA ASN A 313 -6.83 -27.67 20.07
C ASN A 313 -5.38 -27.14 20.10
N LEU A 314 -4.97 -26.43 19.06
CA LEU A 314 -3.70 -25.69 19.04
C LEU A 314 -3.83 -24.41 19.87
N LYS A 315 -3.00 -24.25 20.89
CA LYS A 315 -2.83 -23.01 21.65
C LYS A 315 -1.61 -22.25 21.14
N GLY A 316 -1.77 -20.97 20.86
CA GLY A 316 -0.66 -20.04 20.57
C GLY A 316 -0.62 -18.92 21.61
N GLU A 317 0.58 -18.60 22.07
CA GLU A 317 0.81 -17.50 23.01
C GLU A 317 1.98 -16.65 22.52
N LEU A 318 1.86 -15.32 22.62
CA LEU A 318 2.93 -14.35 22.43
C LEU A 318 3.06 -13.53 23.70
N LEU A 319 4.30 -13.34 24.16
CA LEU A 319 4.61 -12.41 25.24
C LEU A 319 5.81 -11.56 24.86
N MET A 320 5.61 -10.27 24.68
CA MET A 320 6.68 -9.36 24.28
C MET A 320 6.42 -7.91 24.73
N PRO A 321 7.48 -7.11 24.89
CA PRO A 321 7.33 -5.69 25.18
C PRO A 321 6.86 -4.93 23.92
N ILE A 322 5.76 -4.14 24.09
CA ILE A 322 5.24 -3.26 23.04
C ILE A 322 4.85 -1.93 23.70
N LYS A 323 5.68 -0.91 23.53
CA LYS A 323 5.38 0.44 24.00
C LYS A 323 5.14 1.37 22.83
N VAL A 324 3.90 1.81 22.72
CA VAL A 324 3.41 2.70 21.65
C VAL A 324 2.61 3.87 22.21
N GLY A 325 2.26 4.80 21.36
CA GLY A 325 1.34 5.91 21.70
C GLY A 325 0.35 6.16 20.57
N ILE A 326 -0.75 6.81 20.91
CA ILE A 326 -1.74 7.33 19.96
C ILE A 326 -1.76 8.86 19.93
N VAL A 327 -1.00 9.49 20.83
CA VAL A 327 -0.84 10.94 20.93
C VAL A 327 0.64 11.33 20.95
N GLY A 328 0.96 12.51 20.43
CA GLY A 328 2.30 13.08 20.41
C GLY A 328 2.54 13.95 19.18
N GLY A 329 3.53 14.86 19.26
CA GLY A 329 3.80 15.82 18.19
C GLY A 329 4.21 15.16 16.87
N SER A 330 5.04 14.13 16.90
CA SER A 330 5.49 13.39 15.71
C SER A 330 4.35 12.65 15.01
N LEU A 331 3.43 12.05 15.78
CA LEU A 331 2.26 11.34 15.24
C LEU A 331 1.28 12.29 14.55
N SER A 332 1.06 13.48 15.13
CA SER A 332 0.15 14.48 14.57
C SER A 332 0.74 15.23 13.38
N ALA A 333 2.07 15.33 13.30
CA ALA A 333 2.77 16.04 12.22
C ALA A 333 2.79 15.26 10.90
N ASN A 334 2.77 13.92 10.94
CA ASN A 334 2.79 13.07 9.74
C ASN A 334 1.36 12.67 9.30
N PRO A 335 0.87 13.15 8.14
CA PRO A 335 -0.46 12.81 7.65
C PRO A 335 -0.68 11.30 7.44
N ALA A 336 0.37 10.56 7.02
CA ALA A 336 0.30 9.12 6.81
C ALA A 336 0.09 8.37 8.13
N SER A 337 0.83 8.75 9.18
CA SER A 337 0.70 8.16 10.52
C SER A 337 -0.68 8.43 11.14
N ARG A 338 -1.18 9.65 10.98
CA ARG A 338 -2.53 10.03 11.43
C ARG A 338 -3.60 9.21 10.71
N MET A 339 -3.48 9.04 9.39
CA MET A 339 -4.38 8.17 8.61
C MET A 339 -4.30 6.72 9.09
N GLY A 340 -3.10 6.20 9.35
CA GLY A 340 -2.90 4.86 9.90
C GLY A 340 -3.62 4.67 11.24
N LEU A 341 -3.43 5.58 12.19
CA LEU A 341 -4.15 5.55 13.48
C LEU A 341 -5.68 5.62 13.28
N ASN A 342 -6.16 6.50 12.42
CA ASN A 342 -7.60 6.62 12.14
C ASN A 342 -8.21 5.32 11.59
N ILE A 343 -7.47 4.58 10.77
CA ILE A 343 -7.91 3.29 10.21
C ILE A 343 -8.10 2.25 11.31
N THR A 344 -7.25 2.23 12.34
CA THR A 344 -7.34 1.23 13.42
C THR A 344 -8.58 1.40 14.28
N LYS A 345 -9.10 2.63 14.43
CA LYS A 345 -10.21 2.96 15.34
C LYS A 345 -9.92 2.53 16.79
N VAL A 346 -8.67 2.61 17.23
CA VAL A 346 -8.30 2.40 18.63
C VAL A 346 -8.51 3.67 19.44
N ASP A 347 -8.90 3.50 20.70
CA ASP A 347 -9.23 4.60 21.60
C ASP A 347 -8.11 4.88 22.62
N SER A 348 -7.12 3.97 22.75
CA SER A 348 -6.01 4.08 23.70
C SER A 348 -4.71 3.45 23.17
N ALA A 349 -3.58 3.84 23.77
CA ALA A 349 -2.29 3.21 23.52
C ALA A 349 -2.28 1.74 23.96
N THR A 350 -3.02 1.39 25.00
CA THR A 350 -3.23 0.00 25.45
C THR A 350 -3.84 -0.83 24.33
N GLU A 351 -4.95 -0.37 23.78
CA GLU A 351 -5.66 -1.06 22.70
C GLU A 351 -4.79 -1.20 21.44
N LEU A 352 -3.99 -0.18 21.11
CA LEU A 352 -3.04 -0.26 20.00
C LEU A 352 -1.94 -1.29 20.26
N SER A 353 -1.38 -1.34 21.49
CA SER A 353 -0.38 -2.33 21.88
C SER A 353 -0.92 -3.76 21.75
N GLU A 354 -2.13 -3.99 22.22
CA GLU A 354 -2.83 -5.27 22.14
C GLU A 354 -3.10 -5.69 20.70
N LEU A 355 -3.52 -4.75 19.84
CA LEU A 355 -3.72 -4.99 18.42
C LEU A 355 -2.41 -5.35 17.71
N ILE A 356 -1.31 -4.63 17.99
CA ILE A 356 0.01 -4.91 17.42
C ILE A 356 0.50 -6.30 17.86
N GLY A 357 0.31 -6.66 19.12
CA GLY A 357 0.63 -8.01 19.63
C GLY A 357 -0.15 -9.10 18.91
N ALA A 358 -1.44 -8.89 18.67
CA ALA A 358 -2.28 -9.82 17.91
C ALA A 358 -1.78 -9.99 16.46
N VAL A 359 -1.31 -8.90 15.83
CA VAL A 359 -0.70 -8.96 14.48
C VAL A 359 0.60 -9.75 14.52
N GLY A 360 1.44 -9.55 15.53
CA GLY A 360 2.68 -10.31 15.73
C GLY A 360 2.43 -11.82 15.83
N LEU A 361 1.45 -12.24 16.65
CA LEU A 361 1.07 -13.66 16.78
C LEU A 361 0.46 -14.21 15.49
N ALA A 362 -0.39 -13.43 14.79
CA ALA A 362 -0.95 -13.83 13.50
C ALA A 362 0.14 -14.04 12.44
N GLN A 363 1.14 -13.17 12.40
CA GLN A 363 2.28 -13.27 11.48
C GLN A 363 3.13 -14.50 11.78
N ASN A 364 3.37 -14.78 13.05
CA ASN A 364 4.07 -15.99 13.50
C ASN A 364 3.31 -17.25 13.09
N PHE A 365 2.01 -17.32 13.37
CA PHE A 365 1.16 -18.42 12.96
C PHE A 365 1.19 -18.65 11.44
N ALA A 366 1.09 -17.59 10.65
CA ALA A 366 1.15 -17.68 9.19
C ALA A 366 2.46 -18.32 8.70
N ALA A 367 3.59 -17.91 9.29
CA ALA A 367 4.92 -18.44 8.97
C ALA A 367 5.06 -19.92 9.38
N LEU A 368 4.68 -20.25 10.61
CA LEU A 368 4.77 -21.62 11.13
C LEU A 368 3.86 -22.58 10.35
N ARG A 369 2.63 -22.16 10.03
CA ARG A 369 1.72 -22.96 9.19
C ARG A 369 2.29 -23.18 7.78
N ALA A 370 2.98 -22.22 7.22
CA ALA A 370 3.64 -22.39 5.92
C ALA A 370 4.82 -23.38 6.02
N LEU A 371 5.62 -23.30 7.08
CA LEU A 371 6.73 -24.24 7.34
C LEU A 371 6.25 -25.66 7.61
N ALA A 372 5.15 -25.82 8.35
CA ALA A 372 4.54 -27.10 8.67
C ALA A 372 3.85 -27.80 7.48
N THR A 373 3.77 -27.12 6.31
CA THR A 373 3.12 -27.64 5.10
C THR A 373 4.08 -27.60 3.90
N ASN A 374 3.71 -26.94 2.82
CA ASN A 374 4.49 -26.93 1.56
C ASN A 374 5.77 -26.07 1.59
N GLY A 375 6.10 -25.45 2.72
CA GLY A 375 7.24 -24.56 2.89
C GLY A 375 6.95 -23.12 2.39
N ILE A 376 7.82 -22.20 2.83
CA ILE A 376 7.65 -20.76 2.58
C ILE A 376 7.76 -20.43 1.08
N GLN A 377 8.70 -21.04 0.36
CA GLN A 377 8.93 -20.72 -1.05
C GLN A 377 7.72 -21.03 -1.96
N GLN A 378 7.04 -22.15 -1.77
CA GLN A 378 5.84 -22.48 -2.55
C GLN A 378 4.68 -21.51 -2.28
N ALA A 379 4.50 -21.13 -1.03
CA ALA A 379 3.48 -20.15 -0.65
C ALA A 379 3.74 -18.76 -1.25
N HIS A 380 5.00 -18.40 -1.44
CA HIS A 380 5.44 -17.08 -1.93
C HIS A 380 5.62 -17.00 -3.46
N MET A 381 5.60 -18.14 -4.19
CA MET A 381 5.89 -18.17 -5.64
C MET A 381 5.10 -17.14 -6.47
N LYS A 382 3.80 -17.00 -6.22
CA LYS A 382 2.96 -16.05 -6.96
C LYS A 382 3.33 -14.59 -6.72
N LEU A 383 3.72 -14.25 -5.50
CA LEU A 383 4.05 -12.88 -5.11
C LEU A 383 5.50 -12.56 -5.48
N HIS A 384 6.40 -13.54 -5.35
CA HIS A 384 7.77 -13.43 -5.83
C HIS A 384 7.82 -13.24 -7.35
N ALA A 385 6.98 -13.96 -8.12
CA ALA A 385 6.87 -13.78 -9.56
C ALA A 385 6.48 -12.33 -9.94
N ARG A 386 5.64 -11.67 -9.16
CA ARG A 386 5.30 -10.25 -9.36
C ARG A 386 6.49 -9.32 -9.16
N SER A 387 7.24 -9.49 -8.08
CA SER A 387 8.46 -8.71 -7.81
C SER A 387 9.53 -8.93 -8.88
N VAL A 388 9.71 -10.16 -9.33
CA VAL A 388 10.64 -10.51 -10.42
C VAL A 388 10.20 -9.87 -11.74
N ALA A 389 8.91 -9.94 -12.10
CA ALA A 389 8.38 -9.31 -13.31
C ALA A 389 8.58 -7.78 -13.28
N LEU A 390 8.33 -7.13 -12.13
CA LEU A 390 8.58 -5.71 -11.93
C LEU A 390 10.07 -5.37 -12.11
N SER A 391 10.97 -6.11 -11.47
CA SER A 391 12.42 -5.90 -11.57
C SER A 391 12.98 -6.21 -12.95
N ALA A 392 12.29 -7.05 -13.75
CA ALA A 392 12.62 -7.35 -15.14
C ALA A 392 12.13 -6.27 -16.12
N GLY A 393 11.40 -5.25 -15.64
CA GLY A 393 10.85 -4.18 -16.47
C GLY A 393 9.70 -4.64 -17.38
N ILE A 394 8.94 -5.68 -16.98
CA ILE A 394 7.82 -6.18 -17.77
C ILE A 394 6.73 -5.10 -17.85
N PRO A 395 6.31 -4.70 -19.07
CA PRO A 395 5.23 -3.74 -19.27
C PRO A 395 3.92 -4.22 -18.63
N GLU A 396 3.10 -3.27 -18.14
CA GLU A 396 1.85 -3.57 -17.44
C GLU A 396 0.90 -4.46 -18.26
N GLU A 397 0.88 -4.27 -19.56
CA GLU A 397 0.05 -5.05 -20.50
C GLU A 397 0.39 -6.55 -20.54
N TYR A 398 1.66 -6.93 -20.32
CA TYR A 398 2.12 -8.33 -20.27
C TYR A 398 2.28 -8.86 -18.86
N PHE A 399 2.15 -7.99 -17.85
CA PHE A 399 2.52 -8.29 -16.47
C PHE A 399 1.80 -9.53 -15.91
N SER A 400 0.49 -9.60 -16.08
CA SER A 400 -0.33 -10.71 -15.58
C SER A 400 -0.06 -12.03 -16.28
N GLU A 401 0.18 -11.99 -17.60
CA GLU A 401 0.43 -13.18 -18.40
C GLU A 401 1.84 -13.73 -18.16
N VAL A 402 2.85 -12.87 -18.13
CA VAL A 402 4.23 -13.27 -17.85
C VAL A 402 4.35 -13.89 -16.46
N ILE A 403 3.67 -13.33 -15.44
CA ILE A 403 3.61 -13.91 -14.11
C ILE A 403 3.00 -15.31 -14.14
N LYS A 404 1.88 -15.49 -14.84
CA LYS A 404 1.23 -16.80 -14.97
C LYS A 404 2.15 -17.83 -15.61
N ASP A 405 2.85 -17.43 -16.66
CA ASP A 405 3.75 -18.32 -17.41
C ASP A 405 5.02 -18.64 -16.61
N MET A 406 5.59 -17.69 -15.86
CA MET A 406 6.69 -17.96 -14.91
C MET A 406 6.29 -18.97 -13.84
N ILE A 407 5.08 -18.84 -13.28
CA ILE A 407 4.59 -19.78 -12.26
C ILE A 407 4.41 -21.17 -12.85
N ASN A 408 3.83 -21.28 -14.06
CA ASN A 408 3.63 -22.54 -14.76
C ASN A 408 4.95 -23.24 -15.11
N SER A 409 5.98 -22.46 -15.48
CA SER A 409 7.32 -23.01 -15.79
C SER A 409 8.10 -23.38 -14.52
N LYS A 410 7.66 -22.97 -13.33
CA LYS A 410 8.39 -23.08 -12.04
C LYS A 410 9.73 -22.35 -12.04
N GLU A 411 9.98 -21.46 -13.00
CA GLU A 411 11.20 -20.66 -13.14
C GLU A 411 10.91 -19.19 -12.91
N ILE A 412 11.03 -18.74 -11.66
CA ILE A 412 10.78 -17.35 -11.25
C ILE A 412 12.11 -16.62 -11.19
N LYS A 413 12.61 -16.21 -12.36
CA LYS A 413 13.90 -15.50 -12.52
C LYS A 413 13.74 -14.36 -13.51
N LYS A 414 14.55 -13.31 -13.34
CA LYS A 414 14.52 -12.11 -14.20
C LYS A 414 14.70 -12.45 -15.69
N TRP A 415 15.68 -13.30 -16.01
CA TRP A 415 15.93 -13.73 -17.39
C TRP A 415 14.73 -14.49 -18.00
N LYS A 416 14.01 -15.30 -17.19
CA LYS A 416 12.83 -16.02 -17.64
C LYS A 416 11.66 -15.09 -17.92
N ALA A 417 11.46 -14.07 -17.10
CA ALA A 417 10.47 -13.03 -17.37
C ALA A 417 10.74 -12.32 -18.70
N GLN A 418 12.00 -11.99 -18.97
CA GLN A 418 12.42 -11.37 -20.23
C GLN A 418 12.23 -12.30 -21.44
N GLU A 419 12.62 -13.57 -21.34
CA GLU A 419 12.40 -14.60 -22.37
C GLU A 419 10.90 -14.75 -22.72
N LEU A 420 10.05 -14.82 -21.69
CA LEU A 420 8.60 -14.91 -21.87
C LEU A 420 8.01 -13.65 -22.52
N LEU A 421 8.53 -12.49 -22.19
CA LEU A 421 8.15 -11.23 -22.84
C LEU A 421 8.55 -11.25 -24.32
N GLU A 422 9.81 -11.61 -24.65
CA GLU A 422 10.30 -11.71 -26.02
C GLU A 422 9.46 -12.69 -26.85
N LYS A 423 9.10 -13.83 -26.28
CA LYS A 423 8.22 -14.79 -26.93
C LYS A 423 6.86 -14.18 -27.26
N LYS A 424 6.23 -13.46 -26.30
CA LYS A 424 4.93 -12.80 -26.52
C LYS A 424 5.02 -11.68 -27.57
N LEU A 425 6.10 -10.91 -27.55
CA LEU A 425 6.37 -9.90 -28.57
C LEU A 425 6.55 -10.52 -29.95
N SER A 426 7.25 -11.66 -30.07
CA SER A 426 7.43 -12.38 -31.33
C SER A 426 6.13 -13.00 -31.86
N GLU A 427 5.26 -13.48 -30.98
CA GLU A 427 3.92 -13.96 -31.33
C GLU A 427 3.03 -12.81 -31.84
N ARG A 428 3.12 -11.63 -31.24
CA ARG A 428 2.45 -10.40 -31.66
C ARG A 428 2.85 -9.98 -33.07
N ASN A 429 4.14 -10.06 -33.40
CA ASN A 429 4.68 -9.68 -34.71
C ASN A 429 4.30 -10.66 -35.87
N LYS A 430 3.59 -11.77 -35.60
CA LYS A 430 3.10 -12.69 -36.62
C LYS A 430 1.85 -12.20 -37.37
N ILE A 431 1.20 -11.13 -36.90
CA ILE A 431 0.08 -10.49 -37.62
C ILE A 431 0.70 -9.62 -38.71
N LYS A 432 0.70 -10.12 -39.95
CA LYS A 432 1.26 -9.43 -41.13
C LYS A 432 0.22 -8.51 -41.78
N PRO A 433 0.64 -7.34 -42.33
CA PRO A 433 -0.25 -6.46 -43.09
C PRO A 433 -0.65 -7.10 -44.44
N GLN A 434 -1.84 -6.73 -44.94
CA GLN A 434 -2.33 -7.16 -46.26
C GLN A 434 -1.56 -6.49 -47.41
N ASP A 435 -1.22 -7.25 -48.43
CA ASP A 435 -0.49 -6.76 -49.60
C ASP A 435 -1.34 -5.94 -50.57
N LYS A 436 -0.81 -4.77 -50.97
CA LYS A 436 -1.02 -4.00 -52.21
C LYS A 436 -2.45 -3.62 -52.66
N LYS A 437 -3.22 -2.88 -51.84
CA LYS A 437 -4.19 -1.87 -52.29
C LYS A 437 -4.03 -0.62 -51.44
N LYS A 438 -4.33 0.58 -52.02
CA LYS A 438 -4.34 1.83 -51.22
C LYS A 438 -5.33 1.66 -50.04
N ILE A 439 -4.79 1.45 -48.85
CA ILE A 439 -5.58 1.14 -47.64
C ILE A 439 -6.06 2.48 -47.08
N VAL A 440 -7.36 2.61 -46.88
CA VAL A 440 -7.99 3.85 -46.49
C VAL A 440 -8.89 3.62 -45.29
N GLY A 441 -8.86 4.57 -44.34
CA GLY A 441 -9.83 4.71 -43.27
C GLY A 441 -10.49 6.10 -43.35
N SER A 442 -11.76 6.19 -43.01
CA SER A 442 -12.47 7.47 -42.99
C SER A 442 -13.35 7.62 -41.75
N ALA A 443 -13.61 8.85 -41.39
CA ALA A 443 -14.51 9.20 -40.29
C ALA A 443 -15.30 10.46 -40.58
N SER A 444 -16.47 10.57 -39.97
CA SER A 444 -17.28 11.79 -39.96
C SER A 444 -16.80 12.74 -38.85
N ALA A 445 -16.92 14.05 -39.07
CA ALA A 445 -16.92 15.03 -37.99
C ALA A 445 -18.31 15.15 -37.35
N LYS A 446 -18.44 15.98 -36.36
CA LYS A 446 -19.72 16.14 -35.64
C LYS A 446 -20.21 17.58 -35.62
N PHE A 447 -21.52 17.71 -35.52
CA PHE A 447 -22.21 18.93 -35.17
C PHE A 447 -23.23 18.60 -34.07
N ILE A 448 -23.13 19.26 -32.91
CA ILE A 448 -24.10 19.09 -31.83
C ILE A 448 -25.22 20.09 -32.05
N LEU A 449 -26.45 19.59 -32.26
CA LEU A 449 -27.64 20.43 -32.43
C LEU A 449 -28.16 20.93 -31.08
N LEU A 450 -28.19 20.07 -30.08
CA LEU A 450 -28.69 20.35 -28.73
C LEU A 450 -27.87 19.57 -27.69
N GLY A 451 -27.61 20.19 -26.52
CA GLY A 451 -27.05 19.50 -25.37
C GLY A 451 -25.54 19.50 -25.29
N GLU A 452 -24.80 20.41 -25.95
CA GLU A 452 -23.33 20.43 -26.03
C GLU A 452 -22.63 20.38 -24.67
N HIS A 453 -22.97 21.27 -23.75
CA HIS A 453 -22.42 21.25 -22.39
C HIS A 453 -23.17 20.28 -21.47
N ALA A 454 -24.47 20.08 -21.70
CA ALA A 454 -25.32 19.25 -20.86
C ALA A 454 -24.90 17.74 -20.87
N VAL A 455 -24.36 17.27 -21.98
CA VAL A 455 -23.89 15.85 -22.12
C VAL A 455 -22.78 15.47 -21.15
N VAL A 456 -21.98 16.42 -20.68
CA VAL A 456 -20.94 16.19 -19.68
C VAL A 456 -21.55 15.94 -18.29
N TYR A 457 -22.75 16.46 -18.05
CA TYR A 457 -23.53 16.35 -16.81
C TYR A 457 -24.64 15.30 -16.91
N ASP A 458 -24.43 14.23 -17.67
CA ASP A 458 -25.35 13.09 -17.82
C ASP A 458 -26.74 13.44 -18.43
N GLN A 459 -26.82 14.56 -19.13
CA GLN A 459 -28.00 14.92 -19.89
C GLN A 459 -27.92 14.43 -21.35
N TYR A 460 -29.04 14.43 -22.04
CA TYR A 460 -29.08 13.99 -23.44
C TYR A 460 -28.59 15.08 -24.39
N ALA A 461 -27.91 14.64 -25.47
CA ALA A 461 -27.52 15.49 -26.58
C ALA A 461 -27.97 14.87 -27.92
N ILE A 462 -28.21 15.72 -28.91
CA ILE A 462 -28.46 15.32 -30.30
C ILE A 462 -27.32 15.83 -31.13
N ALA A 463 -26.60 14.90 -31.81
CA ALA A 463 -25.50 15.24 -32.67
C ALA A 463 -25.65 14.60 -34.06
N TYR A 464 -25.19 15.33 -35.07
CA TYR A 464 -25.25 14.95 -36.47
C TYR A 464 -23.84 14.77 -37.05
N PRO A 465 -23.63 13.80 -37.98
CA PRO A 465 -22.36 13.62 -38.67
C PRO A 465 -22.18 14.66 -39.78
N ILE A 466 -20.93 15.11 -39.93
CA ILE A 466 -20.41 15.74 -41.15
C ILE A 466 -19.63 14.67 -41.88
N ASN A 467 -20.23 14.10 -42.92
CA ASN A 467 -19.69 12.96 -43.59
C ASN A 467 -18.38 13.29 -44.36
N ASP A 468 -17.52 12.30 -44.54
CA ASP A 468 -16.24 12.40 -45.25
C ASP A 468 -15.34 13.55 -44.76
N ALA A 469 -15.39 13.83 -43.47
CA ALA A 469 -14.63 14.93 -42.85
C ALA A 469 -13.14 14.65 -42.75
N VAL A 470 -12.77 13.43 -42.41
CA VAL A 470 -11.37 12.98 -42.31
C VAL A 470 -11.18 11.67 -43.09
N LYS A 471 -10.16 11.63 -43.91
CA LYS A 471 -9.74 10.44 -44.65
C LYS A 471 -8.25 10.21 -44.49
N ILE A 472 -7.87 9.02 -44.07
CA ILE A 472 -6.47 8.65 -43.85
C ILE A 472 -6.11 7.50 -44.78
N SER A 473 -5.01 7.61 -45.50
CA SER A 473 -4.45 6.54 -46.30
C SER A 473 -3.05 6.17 -45.90
N ILE A 474 -2.71 4.90 -46.04
CA ILE A 474 -1.36 4.37 -45.80
C ILE A 474 -0.64 4.22 -47.14
N ASN A 475 0.58 4.80 -47.19
CA ASN A 475 1.52 4.56 -48.28
C ASN A 475 2.70 3.72 -47.73
N ASN A 476 2.89 2.53 -48.31
CA ASN A 476 3.91 1.56 -47.88
C ASN A 476 5.32 1.89 -48.37
N GLU A 477 5.56 3.01 -49.07
CA GLU A 477 6.86 3.41 -49.62
C GLU A 477 7.79 4.05 -48.61
N GLY A 478 7.85 3.56 -47.36
CA GLY A 478 8.70 4.15 -46.34
C GLY A 478 9.26 3.13 -45.34
N LYS A 479 10.55 3.32 -44.99
CA LYS A 479 11.21 2.59 -43.90
C LYS A 479 11.13 3.36 -42.54
N LYS A 480 10.32 4.43 -42.50
CA LYS A 480 10.16 5.29 -41.30
C LYS A 480 8.71 5.69 -41.13
N LEU A 481 8.31 5.87 -39.88
CA LEU A 481 7.03 6.47 -39.54
C LEU A 481 7.01 7.94 -39.97
N ALA A 482 6.04 8.32 -40.79
CA ALA A 482 5.87 9.70 -41.27
C ALA A 482 4.38 10.07 -41.40
N PHE A 483 4.08 11.36 -41.28
CA PHE A 483 2.74 11.91 -41.43
C PHE A 483 2.76 13.08 -42.41
N THR A 484 1.75 13.13 -43.28
CA THR A 484 1.42 14.31 -44.09
C THR A 484 -0.01 14.73 -43.80
N LEU A 485 -0.23 16.00 -43.60
CA LEU A 485 -1.55 16.59 -43.42
C LEU A 485 -1.91 17.40 -44.67
N SER A 486 -3.10 17.18 -45.22
CA SER A 486 -3.62 17.87 -46.40
C SER A 486 -5.09 18.25 -46.20
N GLY A 487 -5.61 19.14 -47.01
CA GLY A 487 -6.97 19.64 -46.98
C GLY A 487 -7.04 21.08 -46.47
N PHE A 488 -7.35 21.32 -45.21
CA PHE A 488 -7.39 22.67 -44.64
C PHE A 488 -6.00 23.31 -44.46
N LEU A 489 -4.96 22.49 -44.27
CA LEU A 489 -3.54 22.87 -44.17
C LEU A 489 -2.73 21.80 -44.93
N GLU A 490 -1.88 22.24 -45.84
CA GLU A 490 -0.89 21.34 -46.46
C GLU A 490 0.44 21.47 -45.73
N GLN A 491 0.81 20.44 -44.98
CA GLN A 491 2.04 20.40 -44.20
C GLN A 491 2.59 18.99 -44.04
N GLU A 492 3.89 18.83 -44.32
CA GLU A 492 4.64 17.65 -43.89
C GLU A 492 4.92 17.80 -42.39
N ILE A 493 4.55 16.79 -41.60
CA ILE A 493 4.71 16.84 -40.15
C ILE A 493 6.10 16.33 -39.81
N LEU A 494 6.98 17.23 -39.38
CA LEU A 494 8.37 16.93 -39.07
C LEU A 494 8.47 16.11 -37.76
N GLU A 495 9.39 15.15 -37.79
CA GLU A 495 9.77 14.39 -36.58
C GLU A 495 10.23 15.33 -35.46
N GLY A 496 9.71 15.15 -34.25
CA GLY A 496 9.98 16.05 -33.10
C GLY A 496 8.98 17.21 -32.95
N SER A 497 8.07 17.45 -33.90
CA SER A 497 7.01 18.43 -33.75
C SER A 497 5.91 17.96 -32.76
N GLU A 498 5.13 18.92 -32.24
CA GLU A 498 4.01 18.65 -31.35
C GLU A 498 2.96 17.75 -32.03
N TYR A 499 2.63 18.00 -33.29
CA TYR A 499 1.74 17.18 -34.09
C TYR A 499 2.25 15.75 -34.30
N PHE A 500 3.56 15.59 -34.56
CA PHE A 500 4.15 14.26 -34.69
C PHE A 500 4.03 13.47 -33.39
N SER A 501 4.35 14.11 -32.27
CA SER A 501 4.21 13.51 -30.93
C SER A 501 2.75 13.13 -30.63
N TYR A 502 1.80 13.97 -31.01
CA TYR A 502 0.37 13.71 -30.85
C TYR A 502 -0.08 12.49 -31.67
N PHE A 503 0.20 12.46 -32.98
CA PHE A 503 -0.19 11.33 -33.81
C PHE A 503 0.49 10.02 -33.42
N LYS A 504 1.73 10.09 -32.98
CA LYS A 504 2.44 8.93 -32.43
C LYS A 504 1.73 8.37 -31.19
N LYS A 505 1.31 9.22 -30.26
CA LYS A 505 0.54 8.80 -29.08
C LYS A 505 -0.79 8.13 -29.46
N LEU A 506 -1.50 8.67 -30.47
CA LEU A 506 -2.70 8.03 -30.99
C LEU A 506 -2.42 6.63 -31.53
N LEU A 507 -1.37 6.49 -32.35
CA LEU A 507 -0.95 5.19 -32.89
C LEU A 507 -0.58 4.20 -31.79
N ASP A 508 0.14 4.64 -30.76
CA ASP A 508 0.52 3.81 -29.62
C ASP A 508 -0.72 3.24 -28.90
N VAL A 509 -1.76 4.06 -28.67
CA VAL A 509 -3.02 3.62 -28.06
C VAL A 509 -3.76 2.64 -28.96
N ILE A 510 -3.87 2.93 -30.26
CA ILE A 510 -4.61 2.09 -31.22
C ILE A 510 -3.89 0.76 -31.40
N CYS A 511 -2.59 0.78 -31.66
CA CYS A 511 -1.79 -0.43 -31.86
C CYS A 511 -1.74 -1.31 -30.62
N LYS A 512 -1.66 -0.70 -29.44
CA LYS A 512 -1.81 -1.39 -28.16
C LYS A 512 -3.16 -2.10 -28.06
N SER A 513 -4.25 -1.44 -28.44
CA SER A 513 -5.60 -2.01 -28.40
C SER A 513 -5.79 -3.15 -29.42
N PHE A 514 -5.06 -3.11 -30.52
CA PHE A 514 -5.05 -4.16 -31.54
C PHE A 514 -4.04 -5.28 -31.27
N ALA A 515 -3.20 -5.14 -30.26
CA ALA A 515 -2.08 -6.03 -29.96
C ALA A 515 -1.11 -6.19 -31.15
N VAL A 516 -0.74 -5.08 -31.79
CA VAL A 516 0.19 -5.00 -32.92
C VAL A 516 1.24 -3.90 -32.68
N ASP A 517 2.37 -3.98 -33.38
CA ASP A 517 3.36 -2.91 -33.34
C ASP A 517 2.97 -1.74 -34.25
N VAL A 518 3.47 -0.53 -33.91
CA VAL A 518 3.26 0.64 -34.77
C VAL A 518 3.96 0.43 -36.08
N PRO A 519 3.24 0.45 -37.23
CA PRO A 519 3.84 0.18 -38.50
C PRO A 519 4.75 1.33 -38.98
N LEU A 520 5.89 1.00 -39.59
CA LEU A 520 6.79 1.98 -40.15
C LEU A 520 6.33 2.35 -41.57
N VAL A 521 5.29 3.16 -41.66
CA VAL A 521 4.62 3.57 -42.90
C VAL A 521 4.37 5.08 -42.89
N ARG A 522 4.05 5.66 -44.05
CA ARG A 522 3.60 7.04 -44.18
C ARG A 522 2.07 7.09 -44.11
N PHE A 523 1.55 7.88 -43.19
CA PHE A 523 0.12 8.22 -43.06
C PHE A 523 -0.17 9.53 -43.80
N GLU A 524 -1.05 9.50 -44.77
CA GLU A 524 -1.55 10.67 -45.48
C GLU A 524 -2.91 11.02 -44.89
N ILE A 525 -2.97 12.10 -44.09
CA ILE A 525 -4.18 12.57 -43.41
C ILE A 525 -4.79 13.70 -44.23
N ASN A 526 -6.02 13.51 -44.72
CA ASN A 526 -6.79 14.54 -45.41
C ASN A 526 -7.96 14.94 -44.55
N SER A 527 -7.95 16.19 -44.07
CA SER A 527 -9.03 16.75 -43.22
C SER A 527 -9.74 17.89 -43.97
N ARG A 528 -11.06 17.74 -44.12
CA ARG A 528 -11.94 18.78 -44.71
C ARG A 528 -12.50 19.73 -43.64
N VAL A 529 -12.23 19.42 -42.37
CA VAL A 529 -12.65 20.27 -41.22
C VAL A 529 -11.42 20.83 -40.53
N PRO A 530 -11.47 22.07 -40.05
CA PRO A 530 -10.37 22.68 -39.36
C PRO A 530 -10.11 21.98 -38.01
N LEU A 531 -8.83 21.86 -37.65
CA LEU A 531 -8.42 21.34 -36.35
C LEU A 531 -8.71 22.38 -35.26
N ALA A 532 -9.10 21.92 -34.06
CA ALA A 532 -9.31 22.73 -32.85
C ALA A 532 -10.47 23.77 -32.91
N MET A 533 -11.44 23.60 -33.79
CA MET A 533 -12.62 24.52 -33.91
C MET A 533 -13.94 23.90 -33.41
N GLY A 534 -13.92 22.95 -32.49
CA GLY A 534 -15.14 22.40 -31.88
C GLY A 534 -15.94 21.41 -32.76
N LEU A 535 -15.50 21.12 -33.98
CA LEU A 535 -16.20 20.22 -34.93
C LEU A 535 -15.84 18.73 -34.73
N GLY A 536 -15.15 18.37 -33.64
CA GLY A 536 -14.77 16.98 -33.32
C GLY A 536 -13.67 16.43 -34.23
N ALA A 537 -12.80 17.28 -34.81
CA ALA A 537 -11.73 16.86 -35.71
C ALA A 537 -10.73 15.89 -35.05
N SER A 538 -10.42 16.06 -33.76
CA SER A 538 -9.59 15.16 -32.96
C SER A 538 -10.15 13.74 -32.93
N ALA A 539 -11.41 13.60 -32.55
CA ALA A 539 -12.11 12.33 -32.52
C ALA A 539 -12.22 11.69 -33.92
N SER A 540 -12.46 12.51 -34.95
CA SER A 540 -12.51 12.03 -36.33
C SER A 540 -11.18 11.48 -36.80
N ILE A 541 -10.06 12.10 -36.45
CA ILE A 541 -8.71 11.61 -36.74
C ILE A 541 -8.46 10.29 -35.99
N ALA A 542 -8.80 10.21 -34.71
CA ALA A 542 -8.64 8.99 -33.94
C ALA A 542 -9.44 7.82 -34.53
N VAL A 543 -10.70 8.06 -34.93
CA VAL A 543 -11.55 7.06 -35.60
C VAL A 543 -10.98 6.65 -36.97
N ALA A 544 -10.55 7.61 -37.78
CA ALA A 544 -9.99 7.33 -39.12
C ALA A 544 -8.66 6.58 -39.02
N LEU A 545 -7.77 6.90 -38.06
CA LEU A 545 -6.55 6.16 -37.75
C LEU A 545 -6.86 4.73 -37.30
N THR A 546 -7.83 4.56 -36.41
CA THR A 546 -8.25 3.23 -35.96
C THR A 546 -8.80 2.41 -37.12
N SER A 547 -9.63 3.05 -37.98
CA SER A 547 -10.23 2.40 -39.14
C SER A 547 -9.18 2.01 -40.20
N VAL A 548 -8.22 2.88 -40.51
CA VAL A 548 -7.17 2.56 -41.51
C VAL A 548 -6.25 1.45 -41.00
N LEU A 549 -5.90 1.43 -39.70
CA LEU A 549 -5.11 0.37 -39.10
C LEU A 549 -5.88 -0.96 -39.00
N ASN A 550 -7.19 -0.90 -38.69
CA ASN A 550 -8.06 -2.07 -38.75
C ASN A 550 -8.03 -2.73 -40.12
N ASN A 551 -8.12 -1.91 -41.18
CA ASN A 551 -8.03 -2.37 -42.56
C ASN A 551 -6.60 -2.84 -42.94
N TYR A 552 -5.57 -2.15 -42.47
CA TYR A 552 -4.17 -2.47 -42.73
C TYR A 552 -3.77 -3.84 -42.15
N PHE A 553 -4.21 -4.13 -40.95
CA PHE A 553 -3.95 -5.41 -40.29
C PHE A 553 -5.02 -6.49 -40.53
N GLY A 554 -6.10 -6.18 -41.26
CA GLY A 554 -7.17 -7.12 -41.58
C GLY A 554 -7.96 -7.63 -40.38
N LEU A 555 -8.18 -6.78 -39.36
CA LEU A 555 -8.71 -7.18 -38.05
C LEU A 555 -10.25 -7.30 -38.00
N SER A 556 -10.96 -6.80 -38.99
CA SER A 556 -12.45 -6.88 -39.08
C SER A 556 -13.23 -6.32 -37.89
N LYS A 557 -12.69 -5.31 -37.20
CA LYS A 557 -13.37 -4.63 -36.08
C LYS A 557 -14.58 -3.86 -36.59
N ASN A 558 -15.70 -3.94 -35.85
CA ASN A 558 -16.92 -3.21 -36.15
C ASN A 558 -16.90 -1.76 -35.59
N SER A 559 -17.92 -0.96 -35.93
CA SER A 559 -18.02 0.45 -35.49
C SER A 559 -18.06 0.64 -33.98
N GLU A 560 -18.61 -0.32 -33.22
CA GLU A 560 -18.65 -0.23 -31.74
C GLU A 560 -17.26 -0.46 -31.14
N GLU A 561 -16.50 -1.41 -31.69
CA GLU A 561 -15.14 -1.70 -31.26
C GLU A 561 -14.19 -0.53 -31.60
N ILE A 562 -14.32 0.02 -32.83
CA ILE A 562 -13.59 1.22 -33.27
C ILE A 562 -13.92 2.40 -32.36
N ASN A 563 -15.20 2.60 -32.01
CA ASN A 563 -15.65 3.65 -31.12
C ASN A 563 -14.99 3.57 -29.72
N LYS A 564 -14.91 2.36 -29.16
CA LYS A 564 -14.25 2.13 -27.86
C LYS A 564 -12.77 2.49 -27.88
N ILE A 565 -12.07 2.14 -28.96
CA ILE A 565 -10.63 2.44 -29.10
C ILE A 565 -10.44 3.95 -29.30
N ALA A 566 -11.25 4.59 -30.14
CA ALA A 566 -11.18 6.02 -30.35
C ALA A 566 -11.49 6.82 -29.06
N PHE A 567 -12.38 6.31 -28.21
CA PHE A 567 -12.63 6.90 -26.90
C PHE A 567 -11.38 6.88 -25.98
N GLU A 568 -10.59 5.83 -26.01
CA GLU A 568 -9.30 5.79 -25.30
C GLU A 568 -8.29 6.80 -25.87
N CYS A 569 -8.32 7.04 -27.18
CA CYS A 569 -7.52 8.09 -27.82
C CYS A 569 -7.91 9.51 -27.36
N GLU A 570 -9.20 9.78 -27.18
CA GLU A 570 -9.68 11.09 -26.73
C GLU A 570 -9.18 11.46 -25.31
N LYS A 571 -8.87 10.48 -24.48
CA LYS A 571 -8.28 10.70 -23.15
C LYS A 571 -6.87 11.32 -23.18
N ILE A 572 -6.22 11.34 -24.34
CA ILE A 572 -4.91 11.98 -24.52
C ILE A 572 -5.06 13.51 -24.39
N ASN A 573 -6.15 14.06 -24.93
CA ASN A 573 -6.39 15.51 -24.98
C ASN A 573 -7.41 15.99 -23.94
N HIS A 574 -8.29 15.11 -23.45
CA HIS A 574 -9.38 15.44 -22.55
C HIS A 574 -9.36 14.56 -21.32
N ILE A 575 -9.28 15.18 -20.13
CA ILE A 575 -9.29 14.46 -18.84
C ILE A 575 -10.58 13.65 -18.65
N LEU A 576 -11.72 14.18 -19.15
CA LEU A 576 -13.05 13.56 -19.08
C LEU A 576 -13.80 13.75 -20.41
N PRO A 577 -13.48 12.94 -21.45
CA PRO A 577 -14.21 13.05 -22.71
C PRO A 577 -15.68 12.64 -22.53
N SER A 578 -16.59 13.36 -23.21
CA SER A 578 -18.01 13.05 -23.18
C SER A 578 -18.36 11.76 -23.93
N GLY A 579 -17.57 11.39 -24.92
CA GLY A 579 -17.78 10.22 -25.78
C GLY A 579 -18.74 10.46 -26.94
N ILE A 580 -19.34 11.63 -27.07
CA ILE A 580 -20.27 11.93 -28.15
C ILE A 580 -19.54 12.11 -29.49
N ASP A 581 -18.34 12.73 -29.48
CA ASP A 581 -17.55 13.06 -30.67
C ASP A 581 -17.10 11.80 -31.39
N ASN A 582 -16.45 10.90 -30.67
CA ASN A 582 -16.00 9.61 -31.22
C ASN A 582 -17.18 8.70 -31.61
N THR A 583 -18.32 8.80 -30.90
CA THR A 583 -19.53 8.04 -31.25
C THR A 583 -20.07 8.47 -32.60
N VAL A 584 -20.29 9.77 -32.81
CA VAL A 584 -20.76 10.29 -34.13
C VAL A 584 -19.77 9.95 -35.24
N ALA A 585 -18.45 10.13 -34.96
CA ALA A 585 -17.40 9.87 -35.93
C ALA A 585 -17.34 8.38 -36.38
N SER A 586 -17.53 7.45 -35.44
CA SER A 586 -17.46 6.00 -35.69
C SER A 586 -18.71 5.45 -36.39
N PHE A 587 -19.89 5.95 -36.07
CA PHE A 587 -21.16 5.46 -36.65
C PHE A 587 -21.55 6.18 -37.95
N GLY A 588 -21.04 7.41 -38.16
CA GLY A 588 -21.40 8.23 -39.34
C GLY A 588 -22.90 8.51 -39.45
N LYS A 589 -23.61 8.57 -38.35
CA LYS A 589 -25.07 8.73 -38.26
C LYS A 589 -25.43 9.69 -37.14
N ALA A 590 -26.61 10.31 -37.24
CA ALA A 590 -27.15 11.11 -36.17
C ALA A 590 -27.40 10.26 -34.92
N VAL A 591 -27.06 10.76 -33.76
CA VAL A 591 -27.22 10.07 -32.49
C VAL A 591 -28.01 10.90 -31.48
N PHE A 592 -28.85 10.22 -30.73
CA PHE A 592 -29.41 10.70 -29.47
C PHE A 592 -28.58 10.06 -28.35
N TYR A 593 -27.73 10.84 -27.72
CA TYR A 593 -26.63 10.37 -26.91
C TYR A 593 -26.78 10.80 -25.45
N ASN A 594 -26.48 9.84 -24.55
CA ASN A 594 -26.23 10.08 -23.13
C ASN A 594 -25.09 9.19 -22.70
N LYS A 595 -24.15 9.71 -21.93
CA LYS A 595 -22.91 9.01 -21.54
C LYS A 595 -23.14 7.66 -20.82
N ASN A 596 -24.22 7.57 -20.03
CA ASN A 596 -24.52 6.42 -19.18
C ASN A 596 -25.63 5.51 -19.75
N LYS A 597 -26.06 5.73 -20.99
CA LYS A 597 -27.13 4.97 -21.65
C LYS A 597 -26.62 4.31 -22.94
N PRO A 598 -27.26 3.25 -23.41
CA PRO A 598 -26.95 2.66 -24.70
C PRO A 598 -27.03 3.70 -25.83
N ILE A 599 -26.11 3.59 -26.81
CA ILE A 599 -26.08 4.51 -27.96
C ILE A 599 -27.34 4.33 -28.79
N ASN A 600 -28.08 5.40 -28.96
CA ASN A 600 -29.28 5.41 -29.80
C ASN A 600 -28.99 6.12 -31.13
N VAL A 601 -28.77 5.33 -32.19
CA VAL A 601 -28.53 5.81 -33.54
C VAL A 601 -29.88 6.11 -34.18
N LEU A 602 -30.10 7.38 -34.57
CA LEU A 602 -31.36 7.81 -35.19
C LEU A 602 -31.51 7.22 -36.61
N SER A 603 -32.67 6.64 -36.87
CA SER A 603 -32.98 6.05 -38.18
C SER A 603 -33.12 7.12 -39.28
N LYS A 604 -32.90 6.75 -40.55
CA LYS A 604 -33.05 7.62 -41.72
C LYS A 604 -34.40 8.40 -41.80
N LYS A 605 -35.43 7.92 -41.11
CA LYS A 605 -36.74 8.54 -41.04
C LYS A 605 -36.71 9.94 -40.39
N TYR A 606 -35.67 10.22 -39.57
CA TYR A 606 -35.46 11.47 -38.87
C TYR A 606 -34.27 12.29 -39.38
N SER A 607 -33.51 11.76 -40.35
CA SER A 607 -32.33 12.40 -40.96
C SER A 607 -32.71 13.03 -42.32
N LYS A 608 -33.54 14.04 -42.37
CA LYS A 608 -33.56 14.92 -43.54
C LYS A 608 -32.26 15.74 -43.55
N SER A 609 -31.62 15.89 -44.70
CA SER A 609 -30.46 16.76 -44.85
C SER A 609 -30.86 18.20 -44.47
N LEU A 610 -30.28 18.69 -43.39
CA LEU A 610 -30.33 20.10 -43.03
C LEU A 610 -29.19 20.79 -43.78
N PRO A 611 -29.47 21.83 -44.63
CA PRO A 611 -28.40 22.65 -45.17
C PRO A 611 -27.76 23.44 -44.04
N ILE A 612 -26.55 23.09 -43.68
CA ILE A 612 -25.74 23.79 -42.68
C ILE A 612 -24.65 24.53 -43.44
N ILE A 613 -24.60 25.84 -43.31
CA ILE A 613 -23.51 26.68 -43.79
C ILE A 613 -22.55 26.80 -42.61
N ILE A 614 -21.33 26.27 -42.75
CA ILE A 614 -20.24 26.33 -41.76
C ILE A 614 -19.33 27.50 -42.09
#